data_eba91bbca1a1b168646d556b37eca347
#
_entry.id   eba91bbca1a1b168646d556b37eca347
#
_cell.length_a   1.000
_cell.length_b   1.000
_cell.length_c   1.000
_cell.angle_alpha   90.00
_cell.angle_beta   90.00
_cell.angle_gamma   90.00
#
_symmetry.space_group_name_H-M   'P 1'
#
loop_
_entity.id
_entity.type
_entity.pdbx_description
1 polymer ?
#
loop_
_entity_poly.entity_id
_entity_poly.type
_entity_poly.pdbx_seq_one_letter_code
_entity_poly.pdbx_strand_id
1 'polypeptide(L)'
;MCPPEGDAGTGMVATNTVTKRTGNVSAGTSVFAMIVLERDLSKVYEELDMVTTPAGDLVAMAHSNNCTTDLNSWISLFHECLTSFGVKVDANELFSTLYNKALEGDADCGGLLAYCYHSGEHITGFTEGRPLFVRKSDSKFNLANFIRVHLSTALGAMKTGLDILTKEENVTIEQILGHGGLFKTKGVGQTIMANAIGAPVTVMETAGEGGAWGIALLADYMNNKGNLSLDEYLSTKVFKNSVAETIAPTKEGIEGFETFMTRYRNGLAIEQSAIDNLK
;
A
#
# COMPACT_ATOMS: atom_id res chain seq x y z
N MET A 1 7.89 7.75 32.55
CA MET A 1 7.16 6.74 31.76
C MET A 1 6.45 7.49 30.66
N CYS A 2 6.63 7.11 29.39
CA CYS A 2 5.93 7.74 28.26
C CYS A 2 4.49 7.23 28.20
N PRO A 3 3.53 8.03 27.69
CA PRO A 3 2.22 7.54 27.35
C PRO A 3 2.32 6.37 26.35
N PRO A 4 1.39 5.40 26.42
CA PRO A 4 1.35 4.35 25.41
C PRO A 4 0.93 4.93 24.05
N GLU A 5 1.45 4.35 22.97
CA GLU A 5 1.08 4.68 21.60
C GLU A 5 0.90 3.39 20.80
N GLY A 6 -0.04 3.39 19.85
CA GLY A 6 -0.29 2.27 18.97
C GLY A 6 0.74 2.18 17.84
N ASP A 7 0.74 1.04 17.13
CA ASP A 7 1.62 0.79 15.99
C ASP A 7 1.37 1.76 14.83
N ALA A 8 0.12 2.18 14.61
CA ALA A 8 -0.24 3.18 13.62
C ALA A 8 0.46 4.52 13.88
N GLY A 9 0.30 5.09 15.10
CA GLY A 9 0.92 6.36 15.46
C GLY A 9 2.44 6.29 15.48
N THR A 10 3.02 5.21 16.01
CA THR A 10 4.48 5.02 15.98
C THR A 10 5.02 4.85 14.56
N GLY A 11 4.28 4.20 13.67
CA GLY A 11 4.62 4.10 12.25
C GLY A 11 4.64 5.46 11.56
N MET A 12 3.66 6.32 11.84
CA MET A 12 3.63 7.70 11.33
C MET A 12 4.82 8.53 11.81
N VAL A 13 5.21 8.39 13.07
CA VAL A 13 6.41 9.05 13.62
C VAL A 13 7.69 8.53 12.97
N ALA A 14 7.81 7.21 12.82
CA ALA A 14 8.96 6.57 12.19
C ALA A 14 9.17 6.97 10.73
N THR A 15 8.12 7.42 10.06
CA THR A 15 8.15 7.86 8.66
C THR A 15 8.00 9.36 8.48
N ASN A 16 7.94 10.15 9.55
CA ASN A 16 7.75 11.61 9.50
C ASN A 16 6.46 12.04 8.76
N THR A 17 5.36 11.31 8.99
CA THR A 17 4.06 11.56 8.33
C THR A 17 3.00 12.02 9.32
N VAL A 18 3.33 12.99 10.16
CA VAL A 18 2.42 13.55 11.17
C VAL A 18 1.81 14.89 10.75
N THR A 19 2.16 15.41 9.57
CA THR A 19 1.66 16.67 9.04
C THR A 19 0.45 16.47 8.16
N LYS A 20 -0.46 17.48 8.13
CA LYS A 20 -1.64 17.46 7.26
C LYS A 20 -1.28 17.29 5.79
N ARG A 21 -2.13 16.62 5.02
CA ARG A 21 -1.98 16.25 3.61
C ARG A 21 -0.86 15.26 3.32
N THR A 22 -0.20 14.76 4.35
CA THR A 22 0.73 13.64 4.18
C THR A 22 0.08 12.35 4.64
N GLY A 23 0.64 11.24 4.20
CA GLY A 23 0.19 9.92 4.62
C GLY A 23 1.32 8.92 4.71
N ASN A 24 1.02 7.85 5.42
CA ASN A 24 1.87 6.69 5.58
C ASN A 24 1.18 5.48 4.99
N VAL A 25 1.90 4.63 4.28
CA VAL A 25 1.42 3.33 3.81
C VAL A 25 2.34 2.23 4.31
N SER A 26 1.78 1.32 5.08
CA SER A 26 2.42 0.05 5.44
C SER A 26 1.85 -1.07 4.57
N ALA A 27 2.69 -1.72 3.76
CA ALA A 27 2.26 -2.77 2.84
C ALA A 27 3.09 -4.05 3.01
N GLY A 28 2.44 -5.08 3.52
CA GLY A 28 2.99 -6.41 3.77
C GLY A 28 1.96 -7.50 3.49
N THR A 29 1.60 -8.30 4.48
CA THR A 29 0.50 -9.28 4.40
C THR A 29 -0.85 -8.58 4.24
N SER A 30 -1.06 -7.50 4.98
CA SER A 30 -2.12 -6.52 4.82
C SER A 30 -1.54 -5.20 4.31
N VAL A 31 -2.39 -4.26 3.93
CA VAL A 31 -1.99 -2.90 3.59
C VAL A 31 -2.92 -1.91 4.26
N PHE A 32 -2.35 -0.89 4.87
CA PHE A 32 -3.12 0.25 5.36
C PHE A 32 -2.47 1.56 4.96
N ALA A 33 -3.32 2.50 4.59
CA ALA A 33 -2.95 3.87 4.26
C ALA A 33 -3.57 4.81 5.28
N MET A 34 -2.75 5.58 5.96
CA MET A 34 -3.14 6.58 6.95
C MET A 34 -2.90 7.98 6.40
N ILE A 35 -3.94 8.79 6.30
CA ILE A 35 -3.88 10.15 5.75
C ILE A 35 -4.23 11.16 6.83
N VAL A 36 -3.33 12.11 7.11
CA VAL A 36 -3.57 13.19 8.07
C VAL A 36 -4.50 14.23 7.46
N LEU A 37 -5.67 14.38 8.07
CA LEU A 37 -6.75 15.21 7.56
C LEU A 37 -6.58 16.69 7.95
N GLU A 38 -7.11 17.57 7.12
CA GLU A 38 -7.20 19.00 7.43
C GLU A 38 -8.48 19.35 8.19
N ARG A 39 -9.51 18.53 8.07
CA ARG A 39 -10.85 18.71 8.62
C ARG A 39 -11.54 17.36 8.84
N ASP A 40 -12.61 17.38 9.61
CA ASP A 40 -13.49 16.22 9.77
C ASP A 40 -14.07 15.77 8.43
N LEU A 41 -14.34 14.48 8.31
CA LEU A 41 -15.12 13.94 7.20
C LEU A 41 -16.59 14.36 7.32
N SER A 42 -17.28 14.47 6.19
CA SER A 42 -18.68 14.93 6.14
C SER A 42 -19.67 13.95 6.78
N LYS A 43 -19.31 12.67 6.84
CA LYS A 43 -20.11 11.56 7.42
C LYS A 43 -19.20 10.43 7.89
N VAL A 44 -19.77 9.43 8.54
CA VAL A 44 -19.12 8.15 8.87
C VAL A 44 -19.09 7.27 7.63
N TYR A 45 -17.96 6.63 7.39
CA TYR A 45 -17.75 5.62 6.35
C TYR A 45 -17.33 4.31 7.00
N GLU A 46 -18.01 3.21 6.68
CA GLU A 46 -17.69 1.89 7.24
C GLU A 46 -16.36 1.33 6.69
N GLU A 47 -15.90 1.86 5.56
CA GLU A 47 -14.66 1.48 4.88
C GLU A 47 -13.42 2.18 5.45
N LEU A 48 -13.60 3.14 6.37
CA LEU A 48 -12.52 3.96 6.91
C LEU A 48 -12.52 3.94 8.44
N ASP A 49 -11.37 3.67 9.02
CA ASP A 49 -11.14 3.84 10.45
C ASP A 49 -10.65 5.26 10.74
N MET A 50 -11.16 5.84 11.84
CA MET A 50 -10.70 7.16 12.30
C MET A 50 -9.78 7.00 13.50
N VAL A 51 -8.55 7.47 13.35
CA VAL A 51 -7.52 7.47 14.39
C VAL A 51 -6.91 8.87 14.51
N THR A 52 -5.89 9.05 15.35
CA THR A 52 -5.17 10.32 15.47
C THR A 52 -3.67 10.13 15.33
N THR A 53 -2.97 11.19 14.93
CA THR A 53 -1.52 11.26 15.14
C THR A 53 -1.21 11.32 16.64
N PRO A 54 0.02 11.01 17.08
CA PRO A 54 0.43 11.23 18.47
C PRO A 54 0.34 12.70 18.94
N ALA A 55 0.19 13.66 18.01
CA ALA A 55 -0.06 15.07 18.29
C ALA A 55 -1.55 15.43 18.41
N GLY A 56 -2.46 14.49 18.06
CA GLY A 56 -3.91 14.67 18.16
C GLY A 56 -4.60 15.13 16.87
N ASP A 57 -3.87 15.23 15.73
CA ASP A 57 -4.48 15.50 14.44
C ASP A 57 -5.26 14.29 13.92
N LEU A 58 -6.40 14.54 13.27
CA LEU A 58 -7.24 13.48 12.71
C LEU A 58 -6.56 12.75 11.57
N VAL A 59 -6.71 11.43 11.56
CA VAL A 59 -6.20 10.54 10.52
C VAL A 59 -7.31 9.61 10.05
N ALA A 60 -7.54 9.57 8.74
CA ALA A 60 -8.36 8.53 8.14
C ALA A 60 -7.47 7.38 7.68
N MET A 61 -7.84 6.15 8.06
CA MET A 61 -7.13 4.93 7.70
C MET A 61 -7.98 4.03 6.82
N ALA A 62 -7.50 3.74 5.61
CA ALA A 62 -8.04 2.68 4.75
C ALA A 62 -7.21 1.41 4.98
N HIS A 63 -7.79 0.40 5.64
CA HIS A 63 -7.13 -0.85 6.00
C HIS A 63 -7.67 -2.01 5.19
N SER A 64 -6.87 -2.58 4.31
CA SER A 64 -7.17 -3.82 3.59
C SER A 64 -6.49 -5.02 4.26
N ASN A 65 -7.25 -6.08 4.49
CA ASN A 65 -6.77 -7.31 5.12
C ASN A 65 -5.81 -8.10 4.20
N ASN A 66 -5.88 -7.89 2.90
CA ASN A 66 -5.19 -8.67 1.89
C ASN A 66 -4.27 -7.78 1.05
N CYS A 67 -3.00 -8.18 0.90
CA CYS A 67 -2.03 -7.46 0.10
C CYS A 67 -1.13 -8.41 -0.70
N THR A 68 0.11 -8.68 -0.28
CA THR A 68 1.09 -9.40 -1.11
C THR A 68 1.11 -10.91 -0.94
N THR A 69 0.29 -11.49 -0.07
CA THR A 69 0.31 -12.93 0.26
C THR A 69 0.09 -13.81 -0.98
N ASP A 70 -0.89 -13.46 -1.81
CA ASP A 70 -1.18 -14.21 -3.05
C ASP A 70 -0.02 -14.12 -4.05
N LEU A 71 0.53 -12.92 -4.27
CA LEU A 71 1.71 -12.75 -5.13
C LEU A 71 2.90 -13.58 -4.63
N ASN A 72 3.12 -13.65 -3.32
CA ASN A 72 4.18 -14.47 -2.76
C ASN A 72 3.97 -15.97 -3.05
N SER A 73 2.72 -16.43 -3.04
CA SER A 73 2.37 -17.82 -3.42
C SER A 73 2.71 -18.11 -4.89
N TRP A 74 2.40 -17.17 -5.79
CA TRP A 74 2.77 -17.27 -7.21
C TRP A 74 4.29 -17.26 -7.43
N ILE A 75 5.03 -16.41 -6.72
CA ILE A 75 6.50 -16.37 -6.81
C ILE A 75 7.09 -17.70 -6.31
N SER A 76 6.52 -18.28 -5.23
CA SER A 76 6.93 -19.59 -4.73
C SER A 76 6.67 -20.68 -5.76
N LEU A 77 5.54 -20.64 -6.47
CA LEU A 77 5.24 -21.59 -7.55
C LEU A 77 6.23 -21.44 -8.72
N PHE A 78 6.62 -20.23 -9.10
CA PHE A 78 7.65 -20.01 -10.11
C PHE A 78 9.02 -20.54 -9.67
N HIS A 79 9.37 -20.36 -8.39
CA HIS A 79 10.60 -20.92 -7.83
C HIS A 79 10.59 -22.45 -7.90
N GLU A 80 9.49 -23.09 -7.52
CA GLU A 80 9.31 -24.55 -7.61
C GLU A 80 9.43 -25.02 -9.07
N CYS A 81 8.81 -24.32 -10.01
CA CYS A 81 8.91 -24.62 -11.43
C CYS A 81 10.38 -24.60 -11.91
N LEU A 82 11.12 -23.54 -11.62
CA LEU A 82 12.53 -23.40 -12.02
C LEU A 82 13.41 -24.52 -11.41
N THR A 83 13.23 -24.79 -10.12
CA THR A 83 14.00 -25.82 -9.42
C THR A 83 13.69 -27.23 -9.93
N SER A 84 12.45 -27.50 -10.37
CA SER A 84 12.05 -28.74 -11.01
C SER A 84 12.77 -29.00 -12.33
N PHE A 85 13.18 -27.94 -13.04
CA PHE A 85 14.03 -28.01 -14.23
C PHE A 85 15.54 -27.97 -13.91
N GLY A 86 15.93 -28.03 -12.64
CA GLY A 86 17.32 -27.99 -12.20
C GLY A 86 17.96 -26.59 -12.26
N VAL A 87 17.17 -25.55 -12.46
CA VAL A 87 17.65 -24.16 -12.44
C VAL A 87 17.80 -23.72 -10.99
N LYS A 88 19.01 -23.32 -10.61
CA LYS A 88 19.29 -22.74 -9.29
C LYS A 88 19.13 -21.23 -9.37
N VAL A 89 18.19 -20.69 -8.64
CA VAL A 89 17.97 -19.25 -8.50
C VAL A 89 17.78 -18.92 -7.02
N ASP A 90 18.41 -17.84 -6.57
CA ASP A 90 18.17 -17.29 -5.22
C ASP A 90 16.74 -16.72 -5.13
N ALA A 91 16.07 -16.98 -4.01
CA ALA A 91 14.67 -16.57 -3.84
C ALA A 91 14.51 -15.04 -3.88
N ASN A 92 15.46 -14.27 -3.32
CA ASN A 92 15.39 -12.80 -3.35
C ASN A 92 15.69 -12.26 -4.76
N GLU A 93 16.60 -12.92 -5.49
CA GLU A 93 16.89 -12.59 -6.89
C GLU A 93 15.65 -12.83 -7.76
N LEU A 94 14.99 -13.99 -7.62
CA LEU A 94 13.74 -14.28 -8.33
C LEU A 94 12.66 -13.24 -7.99
N PHE A 95 12.50 -12.95 -6.71
CA PHE A 95 11.53 -11.97 -6.23
C PHE A 95 11.76 -10.60 -6.87
N SER A 96 12.99 -10.07 -6.77
CA SER A 96 13.31 -8.77 -7.34
C SER A 96 13.20 -8.73 -8.87
N THR A 97 13.58 -9.82 -9.55
CA THR A 97 13.46 -9.95 -11.01
C THR A 97 12.00 -9.89 -11.45
N LEU A 98 11.12 -10.65 -10.80
CA LEU A 98 9.68 -10.66 -11.13
C LEU A 98 9.02 -9.31 -10.80
N TYR A 99 9.36 -8.70 -9.68
CA TYR A 99 8.84 -7.36 -9.33
C TYR A 99 9.26 -6.33 -10.39
N ASN A 100 10.54 -6.28 -10.77
CA ASN A 100 11.01 -5.38 -11.83
C ASN A 100 10.32 -5.67 -13.17
N LYS A 101 10.04 -6.93 -13.47
CA LYS A 101 9.33 -7.32 -14.70
C LYS A 101 7.94 -6.71 -14.79
N ALA A 102 7.26 -6.47 -13.66
CA ALA A 102 5.96 -5.81 -13.64
C ALA A 102 5.97 -4.39 -14.23
N LEU A 103 7.09 -3.68 -14.16
CA LEU A 103 7.21 -2.33 -14.71
C LEU A 103 7.18 -2.29 -16.25
N GLU A 104 7.45 -3.41 -16.91
CA GLU A 104 7.36 -3.56 -18.36
C GLU A 104 5.92 -3.86 -18.83
N GLY A 105 5.00 -4.13 -17.91
CA GLY A 105 3.60 -4.43 -18.22
C GLY A 105 2.81 -3.19 -18.61
N ASP A 106 1.70 -3.41 -19.33
CA ASP A 106 0.75 -2.34 -19.67
C ASP A 106 0.21 -1.68 -18.39
N ALA A 107 -0.01 -0.37 -18.42
CA ALA A 107 -0.41 0.39 -17.24
C ALA A 107 -1.73 -0.09 -16.62
N ASP A 108 -2.64 -0.66 -17.44
CA ASP A 108 -3.90 -1.29 -17.03
C ASP A 108 -3.79 -2.80 -16.77
N CYS A 109 -2.58 -3.36 -16.68
CA CYS A 109 -2.33 -4.80 -16.56
C CYS A 109 -2.75 -5.64 -17.78
N GLY A 110 -2.83 -5.06 -18.98
CA GLY A 110 -3.17 -5.77 -20.22
C GLY A 110 -4.54 -6.42 -20.23
N GLY A 111 -5.51 -5.87 -19.52
CA GLY A 111 -6.86 -6.43 -19.43
C GLY A 111 -6.99 -7.63 -18.48
N LEU A 112 -5.98 -7.96 -17.70
CA LEU A 112 -6.02 -9.01 -16.66
C LEU A 112 -6.74 -8.52 -15.41
N LEU A 113 -7.27 -9.47 -14.62
CA LEU A 113 -7.92 -9.25 -13.33
C LEU A 113 -7.45 -10.30 -12.33
N ALA A 114 -7.19 -9.90 -11.11
CA ALA A 114 -6.93 -10.80 -10.00
C ALA A 114 -7.57 -10.28 -8.72
N TYR A 115 -7.84 -11.18 -7.78
CA TYR A 115 -8.17 -10.89 -6.39
C TYR A 115 -7.20 -11.65 -5.49
N CYS A 116 -6.65 -10.95 -4.52
CA CYS A 116 -5.69 -11.52 -3.56
C CYS A 116 -6.35 -11.92 -2.22
N TYR A 117 -7.65 -12.13 -2.21
CA TYR A 117 -8.45 -12.32 -0.99
C TYR A 117 -8.26 -13.71 -0.41
N HIS A 118 -7.32 -13.83 0.52
CA HIS A 118 -7.16 -15.02 1.38
C HIS A 118 -8.08 -15.02 2.58
N SER A 119 -8.60 -13.84 2.96
CA SER A 119 -9.53 -13.62 4.05
C SER A 119 -10.61 -12.64 3.62
N GLY A 120 -11.57 -12.37 4.50
CA GLY A 120 -12.56 -11.33 4.27
C GLY A 120 -11.92 -9.96 4.04
N GLU A 121 -12.62 -9.12 3.28
CA GLU A 121 -12.18 -7.77 2.93
C GLU A 121 -13.33 -6.79 3.15
N HIS A 122 -13.33 -6.13 4.29
CA HIS A 122 -14.45 -5.27 4.72
C HIS A 122 -14.66 -4.06 3.80
N ILE A 123 -13.58 -3.48 3.24
CA ILE A 123 -13.70 -2.34 2.30
C ILE A 123 -14.54 -2.70 1.07
N THR A 124 -14.54 -3.96 0.67
CA THR A 124 -15.33 -4.44 -0.48
C THR A 124 -16.53 -5.30 -0.07
N GLY A 125 -16.82 -5.40 1.24
CA GLY A 125 -18.01 -6.04 1.79
C GLY A 125 -17.95 -7.57 1.88
N PHE A 126 -16.77 -8.19 1.80
CA PHE A 126 -16.61 -9.64 1.87
C PHE A 126 -16.23 -10.10 3.28
N THR A 127 -16.90 -11.14 3.78
CA THR A 127 -16.59 -11.79 5.07
C THR A 127 -15.58 -12.92 4.95
N GLU A 128 -15.38 -13.45 3.76
CA GLU A 128 -14.36 -14.42 3.38
C GLU A 128 -13.88 -14.13 1.94
N GLY A 129 -12.83 -14.78 1.47
CA GLY A 129 -12.30 -14.53 0.13
C GLY A 129 -11.83 -15.79 -0.58
N ARG A 130 -11.61 -15.67 -1.88
CA ARG A 130 -11.01 -16.71 -2.74
C ARG A 130 -9.98 -16.03 -3.64
N PRO A 131 -8.68 -16.35 -3.54
CA PRO A 131 -7.70 -15.83 -4.48
C PRO A 131 -8.06 -16.24 -5.90
N LEU A 132 -8.22 -15.27 -6.80
CA LEU A 132 -8.66 -15.51 -8.18
C LEU A 132 -7.73 -14.84 -9.19
N PHE A 133 -7.54 -15.53 -10.31
CA PHE A 133 -6.96 -14.94 -11.52
C PHE A 133 -7.91 -15.16 -12.69
N VAL A 134 -8.31 -14.07 -13.34
CA VAL A 134 -9.32 -14.07 -14.41
C VAL A 134 -8.81 -13.29 -15.61
N ARG A 135 -9.08 -13.79 -16.82
CA ARG A 135 -8.73 -13.10 -18.06
C ARG A 135 -9.77 -13.37 -19.14
N LYS A 136 -9.92 -12.42 -20.06
CA LYS A 136 -10.64 -12.62 -21.31
C LYS A 136 -9.70 -13.23 -22.34
N SER A 137 -10.27 -13.76 -23.43
CA SER A 137 -9.50 -14.36 -24.53
C SER A 137 -8.58 -13.37 -25.25
N ASP A 138 -8.93 -12.08 -25.23
CA ASP A 138 -8.20 -10.97 -25.86
C ASP A 138 -7.26 -10.22 -24.90
N SER A 139 -7.16 -10.64 -23.64
CA SER A 139 -6.24 -10.04 -22.68
C SER A 139 -4.78 -10.32 -23.07
N LYS A 140 -3.91 -9.34 -22.87
CA LYS A 140 -2.46 -9.48 -23.11
C LYS A 140 -1.80 -10.29 -21.99
N PHE A 141 -1.90 -11.59 -22.06
CA PHE A 141 -1.37 -12.51 -21.06
C PHE A 141 0.12 -12.78 -21.30
N ASN A 142 0.95 -12.11 -20.53
CA ASN A 142 2.40 -12.31 -20.45
C ASN A 142 2.89 -12.12 -19.01
N LEU A 143 4.15 -12.46 -18.73
CA LEU A 143 4.70 -12.44 -17.38
C LEU A 143 4.67 -11.02 -16.76
N ALA A 144 4.98 -9.99 -17.54
CA ALA A 144 4.98 -8.61 -17.05
C ALA A 144 3.58 -8.17 -16.57
N ASN A 145 2.56 -8.39 -17.39
CA ASN A 145 1.17 -8.08 -17.03
C ASN A 145 0.65 -8.97 -15.90
N PHE A 146 1.08 -10.24 -15.85
CA PHE A 146 0.72 -11.15 -14.77
C PHE A 146 1.23 -10.67 -13.42
N ILE A 147 2.51 -10.34 -13.30
CA ILE A 147 3.04 -9.82 -12.03
C ILE A 147 2.44 -8.45 -11.70
N ARG A 148 2.27 -7.59 -12.72
CA ARG A 148 1.67 -6.26 -12.53
C ARG A 148 0.24 -6.33 -12.00
N VAL A 149 -0.60 -7.24 -12.48
CA VAL A 149 -1.98 -7.38 -11.99
C VAL A 149 -2.01 -7.82 -10.52
N HIS A 150 -1.10 -8.71 -10.10
CA HIS A 150 -1.02 -9.12 -8.70
C HIS A 150 -0.50 -8.00 -7.79
N LEU A 151 0.43 -7.16 -8.26
CA LEU A 151 0.83 -5.94 -7.53
C LEU A 151 -0.31 -4.91 -7.48
N SER A 152 -1.07 -4.77 -8.54
CA SER A 152 -2.18 -3.81 -8.59
C SER A 152 -3.36 -4.24 -7.73
N THR A 153 -3.71 -5.53 -7.74
CA THR A 153 -4.80 -6.05 -6.89
C THR A 153 -4.47 -6.00 -5.41
N ALA A 154 -3.18 -6.14 -5.04
CA ALA A 154 -2.71 -5.97 -3.67
C ALA A 154 -3.04 -4.57 -3.08
N LEU A 155 -3.31 -3.59 -3.93
CA LEU A 155 -3.68 -2.22 -3.56
C LEU A 155 -5.16 -1.91 -3.83
N GLY A 156 -5.91 -2.84 -4.47
CA GLY A 156 -7.26 -2.57 -4.99
C GLY A 156 -8.28 -2.19 -3.92
N ALA A 157 -8.35 -2.93 -2.82
CA ALA A 157 -9.27 -2.64 -1.72
C ALA A 157 -8.86 -1.34 -1.00
N MET A 158 -7.58 -1.17 -0.64
CA MET A 158 -7.07 0.08 -0.06
C MET A 158 -7.38 1.28 -0.96
N LYS A 159 -7.16 1.17 -2.28
CA LYS A 159 -7.49 2.23 -3.24
C LYS A 159 -8.98 2.57 -3.23
N THR A 160 -9.85 1.58 -3.05
CA THR A 160 -11.30 1.82 -2.92
C THR A 160 -11.61 2.70 -1.71
N GLY A 161 -10.99 2.43 -0.54
CA GLY A 161 -11.10 3.28 0.64
C GLY A 161 -10.51 4.68 0.42
N LEU A 162 -9.33 4.78 -0.22
CA LEU A 162 -8.72 6.09 -0.52
C LEU A 162 -9.52 6.92 -1.54
N ASP A 163 -10.27 6.27 -2.43
CA ASP A 163 -11.15 6.98 -3.37
C ASP A 163 -12.28 7.73 -2.64
N ILE A 164 -12.75 7.22 -1.51
CA ILE A 164 -13.69 7.95 -0.64
C ILE A 164 -13.07 9.27 -0.21
N LEU A 165 -11.84 9.24 0.30
CA LEU A 165 -11.15 10.46 0.76
C LEU A 165 -10.92 11.44 -0.39
N THR A 166 -10.40 10.98 -1.52
CA THR A 166 -9.96 11.86 -2.60
C THR A 166 -11.09 12.31 -3.51
N LYS A 167 -12.11 11.46 -3.76
CA LYS A 167 -13.19 11.73 -4.72
C LYS A 167 -14.49 12.22 -4.07
N GLU A 168 -14.85 11.71 -2.87
CA GLU A 168 -16.08 12.12 -2.17
C GLU A 168 -15.78 13.27 -1.20
N GLU A 169 -14.75 13.12 -0.37
CA GLU A 169 -14.38 14.11 0.64
C GLU A 169 -13.43 15.22 0.13
N ASN A 170 -12.92 15.10 -1.11
CA ASN A 170 -11.96 16.04 -1.69
C ASN A 170 -10.72 16.28 -0.81
N VAL A 171 -10.25 15.24 -0.13
CA VAL A 171 -9.00 15.28 0.63
C VAL A 171 -7.82 15.37 -0.32
N THR A 172 -6.94 16.32 -0.07
CA THR A 172 -5.69 16.46 -0.83
C THR A 172 -4.59 15.64 -0.17
N ILE A 173 -3.90 14.83 -0.97
CA ILE A 173 -2.73 14.05 -0.56
C ILE A 173 -1.53 14.61 -1.33
N GLU A 174 -0.59 15.24 -0.62
CA GLU A 174 0.60 15.84 -1.24
C GLU A 174 1.76 14.85 -1.33
N GLN A 175 1.87 13.92 -0.35
CA GLN A 175 2.93 12.94 -0.28
C GLN A 175 2.51 11.73 0.56
N ILE A 176 2.98 10.56 0.14
CA ILE A 176 2.88 9.31 0.88
C ILE A 176 4.28 8.80 1.21
N LEU A 177 4.49 8.37 2.44
CA LEU A 177 5.67 7.59 2.79
C LEU A 177 5.33 6.12 2.91
N GLY A 178 6.02 5.30 2.12
CA GLY A 178 5.80 3.86 2.05
C GLY A 178 6.82 3.07 2.85
N HIS A 179 6.37 2.01 3.52
CA HIS A 179 7.24 1.01 4.12
C HIS A 179 6.62 -0.40 4.07
N GLY A 180 7.41 -1.42 4.42
CA GLY A 180 6.97 -2.82 4.38
C GLY A 180 7.43 -3.59 3.15
N GLY A 181 6.95 -4.83 3.04
CA GLY A 181 7.44 -5.81 2.06
C GLY A 181 7.31 -5.40 0.60
N LEU A 182 6.24 -4.68 0.26
CA LEU A 182 5.98 -4.18 -1.10
C LEU A 182 7.10 -3.26 -1.61
N PHE A 183 7.76 -2.53 -0.71
CA PHE A 183 8.79 -1.55 -1.04
C PHE A 183 10.22 -2.09 -1.01
N LYS A 184 10.42 -3.38 -0.70
CA LYS A 184 11.76 -4.00 -0.64
C LYS A 184 12.46 -3.99 -2.00
N THR A 185 11.73 -4.17 -3.09
CA THR A 185 12.29 -4.01 -4.44
C THR A 185 12.21 -2.54 -4.83
N LYS A 186 13.39 -1.92 -4.89
CA LYS A 186 13.53 -0.48 -5.14
C LYS A 186 12.74 -0.02 -6.37
N GLY A 187 11.95 1.02 -6.21
CA GLY A 187 11.21 1.67 -7.28
C GLY A 187 9.90 0.99 -7.69
N VAL A 188 9.76 -0.33 -7.53
CA VAL A 188 8.59 -1.06 -8.07
C VAL A 188 7.32 -0.74 -7.27
N GLY A 189 7.31 -1.05 -5.97
CA GLY A 189 6.17 -0.76 -5.11
C GLY A 189 5.80 0.72 -5.10
N GLN A 190 6.82 1.59 -5.10
CA GLN A 190 6.63 3.04 -5.18
C GLN A 190 5.91 3.47 -6.47
N THR A 191 6.33 2.95 -7.63
CA THR A 191 5.72 3.29 -8.93
C THR A 191 4.27 2.85 -8.99
N ILE A 192 3.97 1.60 -8.60
CA ILE A 192 2.59 1.08 -8.61
C ILE A 192 1.71 1.88 -7.63
N MET A 193 2.21 2.14 -6.42
CA MET A 193 1.51 2.90 -5.39
C MET A 193 1.27 4.37 -5.80
N ALA A 194 2.30 5.05 -6.34
CA ALA A 194 2.18 6.43 -6.78
C ALA A 194 1.09 6.56 -7.87
N ASN A 195 1.08 5.65 -8.83
CA ASN A 195 0.06 5.62 -9.89
C ASN A 195 -1.35 5.27 -9.33
N ALA A 196 -1.43 4.39 -8.33
CA ALA A 196 -2.69 4.05 -7.67
C ALA A 196 -3.29 5.26 -6.93
N ILE A 197 -2.48 5.98 -6.17
CA ILE A 197 -2.94 7.08 -5.30
C ILE A 197 -3.05 8.40 -6.08
N GLY A 198 -2.22 8.59 -7.11
CA GLY A 198 -2.09 9.86 -7.84
C GLY A 198 -1.24 10.90 -7.10
N ALA A 199 -0.41 10.48 -6.14
CA ALA A 199 0.48 11.32 -5.35
C ALA A 199 1.90 10.74 -5.29
N PRO A 200 2.94 11.56 -5.05
CA PRO A 200 4.31 11.09 -4.88
C PRO A 200 4.44 10.11 -3.72
N VAL A 201 5.20 9.04 -3.92
CA VAL A 201 5.52 8.05 -2.89
C VAL A 201 7.01 8.09 -2.57
N THR A 202 7.32 8.31 -1.32
CA THR A 202 8.68 8.37 -0.78
C THR A 202 8.96 7.14 0.08
N VAL A 203 10.14 6.55 -0.07
CA VAL A 203 10.65 5.50 0.82
C VAL A 203 11.96 6.01 1.43
N MET A 204 12.05 5.97 2.76
CA MET A 204 13.25 6.35 3.48
C MET A 204 14.13 5.12 3.73
N GLU A 205 15.45 5.29 3.83
CA GLU A 205 16.38 4.20 4.19
C GLU A 205 16.04 3.57 5.54
N THR A 206 15.46 4.37 6.46
CA THR A 206 15.01 3.94 7.79
C THR A 206 13.62 3.29 7.79
N ALA A 207 12.97 3.16 6.65
CA ALA A 207 11.59 2.65 6.56
C ALA A 207 11.42 1.20 7.07
N GLY A 208 12.51 0.45 7.29
CA GLY A 208 12.50 -0.88 7.88
C GLY A 208 12.43 -0.93 9.41
N GLU A 209 12.67 0.18 10.11
CA GLU A 209 12.81 0.22 11.57
C GLU A 209 11.45 0.24 12.31
N GLY A 210 10.39 0.65 11.65
CA GLY A 210 9.00 0.50 12.08
C GLY A 210 8.65 1.15 13.41
N GLY A 211 7.66 0.55 14.10
CA GLY A 211 7.09 1.08 15.33
C GLY A 211 8.07 1.20 16.50
N ALA A 212 9.06 0.31 16.60
CA ALA A 212 10.09 0.37 17.65
C ALA A 212 10.93 1.66 17.54
N TRP A 213 11.26 2.08 16.34
CA TRP A 213 11.91 3.36 16.09
C TRP A 213 10.99 4.53 16.44
N GLY A 214 9.73 4.48 16.00
CA GLY A 214 8.74 5.52 16.26
C GLY A 214 8.50 5.77 17.75
N ILE A 215 8.36 4.72 18.57
CA ILE A 215 8.18 4.90 20.02
C ILE A 215 9.46 5.44 20.70
N ALA A 216 10.64 5.08 20.20
CA ALA A 216 11.89 5.65 20.69
C ALA A 216 11.99 7.16 20.38
N LEU A 217 11.56 7.57 19.18
CA LEU A 217 11.50 8.98 18.79
C LEU A 217 10.49 9.78 19.63
N LEU A 218 9.32 9.22 19.97
CA LEU A 218 8.36 9.85 20.87
C LEU A 218 8.94 10.02 22.28
N ALA A 219 9.70 9.03 22.78
CA ALA A 219 10.39 9.13 24.07
C ALA A 219 11.47 10.22 24.04
N ASP A 220 12.22 10.31 22.95
CA ASP A 220 13.22 11.37 22.74
C ASP A 220 12.57 12.75 22.63
N TYR A 221 11.51 12.87 21.83
CA TYR A 221 10.70 14.08 21.72
C TYR A 221 10.22 14.59 23.08
N MET A 222 9.66 13.70 23.92
CA MET A 222 9.16 14.08 25.22
C MET A 222 10.23 14.74 26.10
N ASN A 223 11.49 14.31 25.98
CA ASN A 223 12.61 14.81 26.79
C ASN A 223 13.32 16.01 26.16
N ASN A 224 13.35 16.11 24.83
CA ASN A 224 14.26 17.00 24.11
C ASN A 224 13.55 18.01 23.18
N LYS A 225 12.20 18.03 23.14
CA LYS A 225 11.43 18.87 22.21
C LYS A 225 11.65 20.38 22.40
N GLY A 226 11.97 20.85 23.61
CA GLY A 226 11.96 22.27 23.92
C GLY A 226 10.59 22.87 23.66
N ASN A 227 10.53 23.87 22.77
CA ASN A 227 9.27 24.52 22.33
C ASN A 227 8.78 24.03 20.95
N LEU A 228 9.41 22.99 20.38
CA LEU A 228 9.02 22.48 19.06
C LEU A 228 7.77 21.60 19.14
N SER A 229 6.90 21.72 18.14
CA SER A 229 5.85 20.74 17.87
C SER A 229 6.44 19.41 17.43
N LEU A 230 5.64 18.33 17.37
CA LEU A 230 6.15 17.01 16.98
C LEU A 230 6.67 17.01 15.53
N ASP A 231 5.94 17.60 14.61
CA ASP A 231 6.32 17.73 13.20
C ASP A 231 7.59 18.57 13.01
N GLU A 232 7.72 19.69 13.70
CA GLU A 232 8.94 20.52 13.71
C GLU A 232 10.13 19.75 14.27
N TYR A 233 9.93 19.01 15.36
CA TYR A 233 10.98 18.19 15.96
C TYR A 233 11.45 17.10 15.02
N LEU A 234 10.53 16.34 14.44
CA LEU A 234 10.85 15.28 13.50
C LEU A 234 11.58 15.82 12.27
N SER A 235 11.04 16.84 11.63
CA SER A 235 11.61 17.39 10.39
C SER A 235 12.96 18.08 10.58
N THR A 236 13.15 18.79 11.69
CA THR A 236 14.37 19.63 11.91
C THR A 236 15.46 18.94 12.71
N LYS A 237 15.14 17.97 13.58
CA LYS A 237 16.10 17.28 14.45
C LYS A 237 16.37 15.86 14.01
N VAL A 238 15.33 15.10 13.67
CA VAL A 238 15.45 13.66 13.40
C VAL A 238 15.74 13.42 11.91
N PHE A 239 14.88 13.89 11.03
CA PHE A 239 14.90 13.55 9.60
C PHE A 239 15.58 14.61 8.73
N LYS A 240 16.19 15.64 9.31
CA LYS A 240 16.86 16.73 8.57
C LYS A 240 17.85 16.26 7.49
N ASN A 241 18.55 15.16 7.75
CA ASN A 241 19.58 14.61 6.86
C ASN A 241 19.23 13.21 6.34
N SER A 242 17.97 12.79 6.47
CA SER A 242 17.55 11.46 6.02
C SER A 242 17.62 11.35 4.51
N VAL A 243 18.14 10.23 4.03
CA VAL A 243 18.13 9.88 2.62
C VAL A 243 16.79 9.22 2.30
N ALA A 244 16.14 9.74 1.27
CA ALA A 244 14.85 9.25 0.82
C ALA A 244 14.79 9.27 -0.72
N GLU A 245 14.07 8.32 -1.29
CA GLU A 245 13.78 8.29 -2.71
C GLU A 245 12.29 8.53 -2.95
N THR A 246 11.97 9.46 -3.82
CA THR A 246 10.59 9.82 -4.16
C THR A 246 10.31 9.51 -5.61
N ILE A 247 9.21 8.81 -5.86
CA ILE A 247 8.70 8.54 -7.22
C ILE A 247 7.35 9.24 -7.36
N ALA A 248 7.25 10.11 -8.35
CA ALA A 248 6.00 10.77 -8.73
C ALA A 248 5.16 9.86 -9.63
N PRO A 249 3.82 9.95 -9.58
CA PRO A 249 2.96 9.25 -10.53
C PRO A 249 3.13 9.80 -11.94
N THR A 250 2.84 8.97 -12.94
CA THR A 250 2.74 9.40 -14.33
C THR A 250 1.29 9.48 -14.77
N LYS A 251 0.97 10.34 -15.72
CA LYS A 251 -0.39 10.44 -16.27
C LYS A 251 -0.88 9.09 -16.81
N GLU A 252 -0.06 8.42 -17.62
CA GLU A 252 -0.36 7.09 -18.16
C GLU A 252 -0.57 6.05 -17.05
N GLY A 253 0.26 6.09 -16.00
CA GLY A 253 0.16 5.19 -14.86
C GLY A 253 -1.14 5.37 -14.09
N ILE A 254 -1.56 6.62 -13.83
CA ILE A 254 -2.83 6.93 -13.15
C ILE A 254 -4.02 6.45 -14.00
N GLU A 255 -4.05 6.81 -15.28
CA GLU A 255 -5.14 6.42 -16.20
C GLU A 255 -5.24 4.89 -16.35
N GLY A 256 -4.09 4.21 -16.45
CA GLY A 256 -4.03 2.76 -16.50
C GLY A 256 -4.51 2.10 -15.21
N PHE A 257 -4.10 2.61 -14.06
CA PHE A 257 -4.55 2.08 -12.77
C PHE A 257 -6.06 2.30 -12.57
N GLU A 258 -6.62 3.45 -12.94
CA GLU A 258 -8.08 3.68 -12.89
C GLU A 258 -8.85 2.75 -13.86
N THR A 259 -8.28 2.45 -15.03
CA THR A 259 -8.85 1.44 -15.95
C THR A 259 -8.84 0.05 -15.32
N PHE A 260 -7.76 -0.33 -14.64
CA PHE A 260 -7.70 -1.55 -13.84
C PHE A 260 -8.75 -1.53 -12.72
N MET A 261 -8.87 -0.44 -11.95
CA MET A 261 -9.84 -0.32 -10.85
C MET A 261 -11.29 -0.40 -11.31
N THR A 262 -11.60 0.10 -12.50
CA THR A 262 -12.94 -0.09 -13.10
C THR A 262 -13.23 -1.57 -13.30
N ARG A 263 -12.28 -2.31 -13.85
CA ARG A 263 -12.39 -3.78 -14.04
C ARG A 263 -12.45 -4.51 -12.71
N TYR A 264 -11.63 -4.10 -11.72
CA TYR A 264 -11.60 -4.65 -10.38
C TYR A 264 -12.98 -4.53 -9.69
N ARG A 265 -13.58 -3.35 -9.68
CA ARG A 265 -14.90 -3.13 -9.06
C ARG A 265 -15.99 -3.93 -9.78
N ASN A 266 -16.00 -3.95 -11.11
CA ASN A 266 -16.98 -4.70 -11.90
C ASN A 266 -16.85 -6.21 -11.69
N GLY A 267 -15.65 -6.70 -11.41
CA GLY A 267 -15.38 -8.11 -11.21
C GLY A 267 -15.66 -8.63 -9.80
N LEU A 268 -16.00 -7.78 -8.81
CA LEU A 268 -16.31 -8.24 -7.44
C LEU A 268 -17.46 -9.26 -7.40
N ALA A 269 -18.37 -9.22 -8.37
CA ALA A 269 -19.42 -10.24 -8.53
C ALA A 269 -18.84 -11.64 -8.85
N ILE A 270 -17.67 -11.73 -9.48
CA ILE A 270 -16.97 -13.00 -9.74
C ILE A 270 -16.42 -13.55 -8.42
N GLU A 271 -15.82 -12.68 -7.60
CA GLU A 271 -15.35 -13.04 -6.27
C GLU A 271 -16.49 -13.55 -5.39
N GLN A 272 -17.63 -12.85 -5.36
CA GLN A 272 -18.83 -13.31 -4.65
C GLN A 272 -19.27 -14.69 -5.13
N SER A 273 -19.32 -14.89 -6.46
CA SER A 273 -19.71 -16.19 -7.03
C SER A 273 -18.72 -17.31 -6.63
N ALA A 274 -17.43 -17.00 -6.55
CA ALA A 274 -16.43 -17.96 -6.08
C ALA A 274 -16.63 -18.32 -4.61
N ILE A 275 -16.90 -17.34 -3.74
CA ILE A 275 -17.22 -17.55 -2.33
C ILE A 275 -18.45 -18.45 -2.17
N ASP A 276 -19.50 -18.19 -2.94
CA ASP A 276 -20.75 -18.92 -2.85
C ASP A 276 -20.64 -20.41 -3.31
N ASN A 277 -19.73 -20.69 -4.24
CA ASN A 277 -19.66 -21.98 -4.92
C ASN A 277 -18.38 -22.80 -4.61
N LEU A 278 -17.31 -22.21 -4.14
CA LEU A 278 -16.07 -22.89 -3.73
C LEU A 278 -16.00 -22.97 -2.20
N LYS A 279 -16.78 -23.91 -1.63
CA LYS A 279 -16.84 -24.14 -0.18
C LYS A 279 -15.78 -25.16 0.27
#